data_e87dd89c75f8d6168392213124a01ffb
#
_entry.id   e87dd89c75f8d6168392213124a01ffb
#
_cell.length_a   1.000
_cell.length_b   1.000
_cell.length_c   1.000
_cell.angle_alpha   90.00
_cell.angle_beta   90.00
_cell.angle_gamma   90.00
#
_symmetry.space_group_name_H-M   'P 1'
#
loop_
_entity.id
_entity.type
_entity.pdbx_description
1 polymer ?
#
loop_
_entity_poly.entity_id
_entity_poly.type
_entity_poly.pdbx_seq_one_letter_code
_entity_poly.pdbx_strand_id
1 'polypeptide(L)'
;MREPAVELDPNIKPAATLVLLRPAGAPGGAFEVLLMRRHGQSGFMGGVHVFPGGKVDPSDCDERYLGRCAPFDWNAAAERFREPVAFVRGHYIALLRETFE
;
A
#
# COMPACT_ATOMS: atom_id res chain seq x y z
N MET A 1 -22.84 8.97 7.75
CA MET A 1 -22.28 10.05 6.93
C MET A 1 -21.66 9.46 5.69
N ARG A 2 -21.93 10.04 4.55
CA ARG A 2 -21.44 9.56 3.28
C ARG A 2 -19.96 9.92 3.12
N GLU A 3 -19.14 8.97 2.69
CA GLU A 3 -17.75 9.26 2.39
C GLU A 3 -17.66 10.27 1.22
N PRO A 4 -16.72 11.23 1.27
CA PRO A 4 -16.48 12.09 0.12
C PRO A 4 -15.97 11.29 -1.06
N ALA A 5 -16.29 11.74 -2.26
CA ALA A 5 -15.78 11.12 -3.47
C ALA A 5 -14.24 11.27 -3.52
N VAL A 6 -13.57 10.23 -3.98
CA VAL A 6 -12.12 10.29 -4.18
C VAL A 6 -11.86 10.83 -5.58
N GLU A 7 -11.23 12.00 -5.65
CA GLU A 7 -10.80 12.58 -6.90
C GLU A 7 -9.29 12.45 -7.01
N LEU A 8 -8.84 11.81 -8.08
CA LEU A 8 -7.42 11.65 -8.34
C LEU A 8 -7.00 12.64 -9.41
N ASP A 9 -5.98 13.45 -9.11
CA ASP A 9 -5.40 14.34 -10.09
C ASP A 9 -4.82 13.49 -11.23
N PRO A 10 -5.22 13.72 -12.49
CA PRO A 10 -4.72 12.92 -13.61
C PRO A 10 -3.22 13.03 -13.82
N ASN A 11 -2.58 14.05 -13.28
CA ASN A 11 -1.14 14.26 -13.39
C ASN A 11 -0.36 13.61 -12.24
N ILE A 12 -1.05 13.21 -11.18
CA ILE A 12 -0.44 12.55 -10.03
C ILE A 12 -1.00 11.14 -9.97
N LYS A 13 -0.11 10.17 -9.95
CA LYS A 13 -0.52 8.76 -9.89
C LYS A 13 -0.25 8.24 -8.48
N PRO A 14 -1.29 8.11 -7.65
CA PRO A 14 -1.12 7.61 -6.28
C PRO A 14 -0.48 6.23 -6.31
N ALA A 15 0.43 6.01 -5.39
CA ALA A 15 1.10 4.74 -5.25
C ALA A 15 1.39 4.49 -3.77
N ALA A 16 1.53 3.22 -3.41
CA ALA A 16 1.81 2.83 -2.05
C ALA A 16 3.05 1.93 -2.03
N THR A 17 3.86 2.10 -0.99
CA THR A 17 5.05 1.29 -0.77
C THR A 17 4.97 0.68 0.63
N LEU A 18 5.24 -0.62 0.72
CA LEU A 18 5.26 -1.34 1.98
C LEU A 18 6.71 -1.56 2.42
N VAL A 19 7.00 -1.15 3.64
CA VAL A 19 8.28 -1.49 4.28
C VAL A 19 7.99 -2.51 5.36
N LEU A 20 8.23 -3.78 5.06
CA LEU A 20 7.93 -4.89 5.98
C LEU A 20 9.20 -5.28 6.71
N LEU A 21 9.14 -5.22 8.02
CA LEU A 21 10.30 -5.45 8.89
C LEU A 21 10.09 -6.73 9.71
N ARG A 22 11.19 -7.42 9.98
CA ARG A 22 11.19 -8.52 10.94
C ARG A 22 12.47 -8.47 11.77
N PRO A 23 12.45 -9.00 13.01
CA PRO A 23 13.70 -9.11 13.79
C PRO A 23 14.70 -9.98 13.06
N ALA A 24 15.97 -9.59 13.10
CA ALA A 24 17.04 -10.35 12.44
C ALA A 24 17.48 -11.57 13.24
N GLY A 25 16.95 -11.75 14.45
CA GLY A 25 17.30 -12.89 15.30
C GLY A 25 18.65 -12.76 16.01
N ALA A 26 19.35 -11.65 15.82
CA ALA A 26 20.65 -11.40 16.46
C ALA A 26 20.49 -10.40 17.61
N PRO A 27 21.33 -10.49 18.66
CA PRO A 27 21.35 -9.48 19.71
C PRO A 27 21.68 -8.11 19.14
N GLY A 28 21.13 -7.04 19.73
CA GLY A 28 21.47 -5.67 19.37
C GLY A 28 20.37 -4.91 18.61
N GLY A 29 19.19 -5.49 18.46
CA GLY A 29 18.04 -4.78 17.91
C GLY A 29 18.05 -4.60 16.39
N ALA A 30 18.87 -5.33 15.66
CA ALA A 30 18.88 -5.29 14.22
C ALA A 30 17.58 -5.88 13.65
N PHE A 31 17.17 -5.41 12.49
CA PHE A 31 16.01 -5.95 11.79
C PHE A 31 16.35 -6.15 10.32
N GLU A 32 15.52 -6.97 9.67
CA GLU A 32 15.61 -7.21 8.23
C GLU A 32 14.43 -6.56 7.54
N VAL A 33 14.63 -6.16 6.29
CA VAL A 33 13.62 -5.53 5.46
C VAL A 33 13.34 -6.44 4.27
N LEU A 34 12.07 -6.64 3.96
CA LEU A 34 11.70 -7.42 2.78
C LEU A 34 11.90 -6.58 1.52
N LEU A 35 12.69 -7.09 0.60
CA LEU A 35 12.82 -6.52 -0.74
C LEU A 35 12.41 -7.56 -1.76
N MET A 36 11.80 -7.10 -2.84
CA MET A 36 11.44 -7.94 -3.97
C MET A 36 12.32 -7.58 -5.15
N ARG A 37 12.71 -8.59 -5.92
CA ARG A 37 13.48 -8.34 -7.13
C ARG A 37 12.52 -8.21 -8.30
N ARG A 38 12.60 -7.09 -9.02
CA ARG A 38 11.80 -6.90 -10.22
C ARG A 38 12.27 -7.87 -11.29
N HIS A 39 11.32 -8.39 -12.07
CA HIS A 39 11.62 -9.29 -13.17
C HIS A 39 12.56 -8.61 -14.19
N GLY A 40 13.57 -9.34 -14.67
CA GLY A 40 14.55 -8.78 -15.58
C GLY A 40 13.99 -8.29 -16.90
N GLN A 41 12.81 -8.78 -17.30
CA GLN A 41 12.12 -8.35 -18.51
C GLN A 41 11.07 -7.26 -18.26
N SER A 42 10.99 -6.76 -17.03
CA SER A 42 10.12 -5.65 -16.69
C SER A 42 10.51 -4.41 -17.49
N GLY A 43 9.53 -3.69 -18.00
CA GLY A 43 9.76 -2.47 -18.76
C GLY A 43 10.33 -1.32 -17.96
N PHE A 44 10.27 -1.39 -16.63
CA PHE A 44 10.77 -0.35 -15.73
C PHE A 44 11.64 -0.98 -14.66
N MET A 45 12.91 -0.60 -14.61
CA MET A 45 13.89 -1.03 -13.60
C MET A 45 13.93 -2.54 -13.37
N GLY A 46 13.91 -3.32 -14.46
CA GLY A 46 14.00 -4.78 -14.38
C GLY A 46 15.30 -5.22 -13.71
N GLY A 47 15.21 -6.25 -12.86
CA GLY A 47 16.37 -6.81 -12.14
C GLY A 47 16.75 -6.06 -10.87
N VAL A 48 16.18 -4.89 -10.60
CA VAL A 48 16.47 -4.10 -9.42
C VAL A 48 15.63 -4.59 -8.23
N HIS A 49 16.20 -4.54 -7.03
CA HIS A 49 15.46 -4.85 -5.81
C HIS A 49 14.63 -3.65 -5.39
N VAL A 50 13.38 -3.88 -5.05
CA VAL A 50 12.42 -2.83 -4.68
C VAL A 50 11.59 -3.28 -3.49
N PHE A 51 11.04 -2.30 -2.76
CA PHE A 51 10.02 -2.60 -1.77
C PHE A 51 8.73 -3.05 -2.46
N PRO A 52 7.93 -3.94 -1.82
CA PRO A 52 6.61 -4.25 -2.33
C PRO A 52 5.77 -2.98 -2.46
N GLY A 53 4.98 -2.90 -3.52
CA GLY A 53 4.10 -1.76 -3.71
C GLY A 53 3.76 -1.56 -5.17
N GLY A 54 2.99 -0.53 -5.43
CA GLY A 54 2.59 -0.18 -6.77
C GLY A 54 1.52 0.90 -6.79
N LYS A 55 0.96 1.13 -7.96
CA LYS A 55 -0.04 2.17 -8.16
C LYS A 55 -1.36 1.78 -7.51
N VAL A 56 -2.04 2.78 -6.97
CA VAL A 56 -3.39 2.62 -6.45
C VAL A 56 -4.36 2.65 -7.63
N ASP A 57 -5.15 1.59 -7.76
CA ASP A 57 -6.23 1.53 -8.74
C ASP A 57 -7.46 2.15 -8.11
N PRO A 58 -8.29 2.92 -8.86
CA PRO A 58 -9.53 3.45 -8.30
C PRO A 58 -10.41 2.40 -7.63
N SER A 59 -10.42 1.17 -8.14
CA SER A 59 -11.18 0.07 -7.54
C SER A 59 -10.66 -0.33 -6.16
N ASP A 60 -9.42 -0.03 -5.82
CA ASP A 60 -8.86 -0.30 -4.49
C ASP A 60 -9.55 0.53 -3.40
N CYS A 61 -10.17 1.65 -3.78
CA CYS A 61 -10.90 2.53 -2.86
C CYS A 61 -12.32 2.05 -2.55
N ASP A 62 -12.78 0.99 -3.19
CA ASP A 62 -14.14 0.50 -3.08
C ASP A 62 -14.46 -0.01 -1.68
N GLU A 63 -15.65 0.34 -1.16
CA GLU A 63 -16.12 -0.08 0.15
C GLU A 63 -16.26 -1.59 0.30
N ARG A 64 -16.40 -2.33 -0.80
CA ARG A 64 -16.54 -3.80 -0.76
C ARG A 64 -15.38 -4.48 -0.05
N TYR A 65 -14.21 -3.85 -0.02
CA TYR A 65 -13.05 -4.42 0.65
C TYR A 65 -13.15 -4.39 2.17
N LEU A 66 -14.03 -3.56 2.73
CA LEU A 66 -14.23 -3.47 4.18
C LEU A 66 -14.65 -4.81 4.76
N GLY A 67 -15.50 -5.56 4.05
CA GLY A 67 -15.97 -6.86 4.51
C GLY A 67 -14.93 -7.97 4.41
N ARG A 68 -13.83 -7.72 3.74
CA ARG A 68 -12.74 -8.70 3.54
C ARG A 68 -11.53 -8.43 4.41
N CYS A 69 -11.52 -7.31 5.11
CA CYS A 69 -10.44 -6.94 5.99
C CYS A 69 -10.80 -7.27 7.42
N ALA A 70 -9.80 -7.64 8.22
CA ALA A 70 -9.97 -7.70 9.66
C ALA A 70 -10.36 -6.31 10.18
N PRO A 71 -11.03 -6.23 11.34
CA PRO A 71 -11.37 -4.92 11.89
C PRO A 71 -10.16 -4.01 11.98
N PHE A 72 -10.32 -2.80 11.48
CA PHE A 72 -9.25 -1.81 11.42
C PHE A 72 -9.86 -0.42 11.56
N ASP A 73 -9.19 0.45 12.29
CA ASP A 73 -9.67 1.81 12.50
C ASP A 73 -9.29 2.70 11.31
N TRP A 74 -10.11 2.67 10.28
CA TRP A 74 -9.91 3.44 9.07
C TRP A 74 -9.97 4.96 9.32
N ASN A 75 -10.78 5.38 10.28
CA ASN A 75 -10.90 6.80 10.62
C ASN A 75 -9.60 7.31 11.24
N ALA A 76 -8.99 6.55 12.13
CA ALA A 76 -7.72 6.92 12.72
C ALA A 76 -6.61 6.99 11.66
N ALA A 77 -6.61 6.06 10.72
CA ALA A 77 -5.66 6.07 9.62
C ALA A 77 -5.85 7.31 8.75
N ALA A 78 -7.10 7.65 8.42
CA ALA A 78 -7.41 8.83 7.63
C ALA A 78 -6.95 10.12 8.32
N GLU A 79 -7.16 10.22 9.64
CA GLU A 79 -6.68 11.37 10.42
C GLU A 79 -5.16 11.47 10.37
N ARG A 80 -4.47 10.35 10.53
CA ARG A 80 -3.00 10.33 10.52
C ARG A 80 -2.44 10.85 9.20
N PHE A 81 -3.04 10.47 8.09
CA PHE A 81 -2.58 10.89 6.77
C PHE A 81 -3.25 12.18 6.28
N ARG A 82 -4.25 12.68 7.00
CA ARG A 82 -5.01 13.88 6.63
C ARG A 82 -5.61 13.78 5.24
N GLU A 83 -6.17 12.61 4.94
CA GLU A 83 -6.76 12.31 3.64
C GLU A 83 -8.12 11.65 3.85
N PRO A 84 -9.00 11.67 2.83
CA PRO A 84 -10.29 10.98 2.94
C PRO A 84 -10.12 9.48 3.21
N VAL A 85 -11.05 8.92 3.97
CA VAL A 85 -11.02 7.50 4.36
C VAL A 85 -10.89 6.58 3.15
N ALA A 86 -11.67 6.82 2.12
CA ALA A 86 -11.64 5.97 0.92
C ALA A 86 -10.28 6.02 0.22
N PHE A 87 -9.65 7.18 0.18
CA PHE A 87 -8.32 7.35 -0.41
C PHE A 87 -7.25 6.58 0.37
N VAL A 88 -7.30 6.68 1.70
CA VAL A 88 -6.37 5.95 2.56
C VAL A 88 -6.59 4.45 2.43
N ARG A 89 -7.84 4.00 2.46
CA ARG A 89 -8.18 2.59 2.26
C ARG A 89 -7.61 2.08 0.94
N GLY A 90 -7.72 2.86 -0.13
CA GLY A 90 -7.19 2.50 -1.43
C GLY A 90 -5.70 2.20 -1.39
N HIS A 91 -4.94 2.98 -0.63
CA HIS A 91 -3.49 2.74 -0.49
C HIS A 91 -3.22 1.43 0.24
N TYR A 92 -3.94 1.14 1.33
CA TYR A 92 -3.76 -0.13 2.05
C TYR A 92 -4.13 -1.33 1.19
N ILE A 93 -5.24 -1.23 0.45
CA ILE A 93 -5.66 -2.33 -0.43
C ILE A 93 -4.67 -2.53 -1.57
N ALA A 94 -4.17 -1.45 -2.16
CA ALA A 94 -3.15 -1.53 -3.21
C ALA A 94 -1.89 -2.24 -2.72
N LEU A 95 -1.45 -1.95 -1.50
CA LEU A 95 -0.29 -2.62 -0.90
C LEU A 95 -0.49 -4.12 -0.81
N LEU A 96 -1.67 -4.55 -0.34
CA LEU A 96 -1.98 -5.97 -0.22
C LEU A 96 -2.03 -6.62 -1.59
N ARG A 97 -2.73 -6.00 -2.53
CA ARG A 97 -2.88 -6.54 -3.89
C ARG A 97 -1.52 -6.67 -4.58
N GLU A 98 -0.74 -5.61 -4.59
CA GLU A 98 0.56 -5.60 -5.27
C GLU A 98 1.58 -6.54 -4.62
N THR A 99 1.51 -6.71 -3.31
CA THR A 99 2.43 -7.60 -2.59
C THR A 99 2.19 -9.07 -2.96
N PHE A 100 0.94 -9.44 -3.23
CA PHE A 100 0.57 -10.83 -3.54
C PHE A 100 0.40 -11.10 -5.03
N GLU A 101 0.63 -10.13 -5.86
CA GLU A 101 0.64 -10.33 -7.31
C GLU A 101 1.92 -10.96 -7.83
#